data_44d9a0b2159d41f5b9e0341cbdc8ec30
#
_entry.id   44d9a0b2159d41f5b9e0341cbdc8ec30
#
_cell.length_a   1.000
_cell.length_b   1.000
_cell.length_c   1.000
_cell.angle_alpha   90.00
_cell.angle_beta   90.00
_cell.angle_gamma   90.00
#
_symmetry.space_group_name_H-M   'P 1'
#
loop_
_entity.id
_entity.type
_entity.pdbx_description
1 polymer ?
#
loop_
_entity_poly.entity_id
_entity_poly.type
_entity_poly.pdbx_seq_one_letter_code
_entity_poly.pdbx_strand_id
1 'polypeptide(L)'
;MTSTAMLVALTCSATVLAACVPAFGADPRFATYSGAGPQGAATTTPPPAGPPPLAAPKNDLSWHDCTSRVYSNAGIPAAPGVKLECASYDTDLDPLVGGSTAVSIGVVRARSNQTPSDAGPLVFTTGSDLPSSTQLPVWLAHAGIDVLRSHPIVAVDRRGMGMSSPIDCRDHFDRDEMRDQAQFQAGDDPVANLSDISNTATTDCTDAIAPGESAYDNTHAASDIERLRKLWDVPALAFVGIGNGTQVALAYAASRPDNVARLILDSPIALGVSAEAAAEQQVQGQQAAL
;
A
#
# COMPACT_ATOMS: atom_id res chain seq x y z
N MET A 1 82.77 -2.10 -16.26
CA MET A 1 82.16 -1.32 -15.18
C MET A 1 80.87 -2.05 -14.89
N THR A 2 80.91 -2.77 -13.82
CA THR A 2 79.94 -3.73 -13.32
C THR A 2 78.84 -3.05 -12.53
N SER A 3 77.55 -3.21 -12.91
CA SER A 3 76.43 -2.79 -12.13
C SER A 3 75.69 -3.98 -11.58
N THR A 4 75.73 -4.11 -10.26
CA THR A 4 75.15 -5.16 -9.46
C THR A 4 73.64 -4.91 -9.30
N ALA A 5 72.78 -5.81 -9.76
CA ALA A 5 71.37 -5.77 -9.53
C ALA A 5 71.06 -6.47 -8.20
N MET A 6 70.43 -5.72 -7.28
CA MET A 6 70.00 -6.20 -5.96
C MET A 6 68.57 -6.68 -6.09
N LEU A 7 68.33 -7.99 -5.98
CA LEU A 7 67.01 -8.61 -5.90
C LEU A 7 66.47 -8.42 -4.48
N VAL A 8 65.38 -7.68 -4.34
CA VAL A 8 64.60 -7.61 -3.12
C VAL A 8 63.39 -8.60 -3.27
N ALA A 9 63.45 -9.68 -2.55
CA ALA A 9 62.35 -10.61 -2.45
C ALA A 9 61.27 -10.04 -1.50
N LEU A 10 60.12 -9.65 -2.03
CA LEU A 10 58.92 -9.32 -1.25
C LEU A 10 58.15 -10.62 -0.99
N THR A 11 58.19 -11.09 0.25
CA THR A 11 57.29 -12.12 0.75
C THR A 11 55.93 -11.54 0.94
N CYS A 12 54.99 -11.86 0.08
CA CYS A 12 53.56 -11.51 0.21
C CYS A 12 52.90 -12.46 1.16
N SER A 13 52.68 -12.01 2.42
CA SER A 13 51.83 -12.73 3.39
C SER A 13 50.37 -12.56 2.98
N ALA A 14 49.77 -13.61 2.43
CA ALA A 14 48.36 -13.68 2.13
C ALA A 14 47.55 -13.82 3.44
N THR A 15 47.07 -12.71 4.00
CA THR A 15 46.00 -12.73 4.98
C THR A 15 44.68 -12.99 4.27
N VAL A 16 44.15 -14.19 4.45
CA VAL A 16 42.80 -14.57 4.01
C VAL A 16 41.79 -13.80 4.86
N LEU A 17 41.30 -12.67 4.33
CA LEU A 17 40.07 -12.06 4.84
C LEU A 17 38.89 -12.94 4.36
N ALA A 18 38.37 -13.74 5.28
CA ALA A 18 37.09 -14.41 5.09
C ALA A 18 36.00 -13.31 5.07
N ALA A 19 35.67 -12.84 3.88
CA ALA A 19 34.47 -12.03 3.69
C ALA A 19 33.27 -12.93 3.95
N CYS A 20 32.53 -12.66 5.04
CA CYS A 20 31.18 -13.18 5.23
C CYS A 20 30.30 -12.56 4.14
N VAL A 21 30.15 -13.26 3.03
CA VAL A 21 29.09 -12.99 2.05
C VAL A 21 27.80 -13.51 2.68
N PRO A 22 26.79 -12.71 2.93
CA PRO A 22 25.47 -13.23 3.29
C PRO A 22 24.98 -14.04 2.10
N ALA A 23 24.77 -15.33 2.30
CA ALA A 23 24.14 -16.20 1.31
C ALA A 23 22.67 -15.79 1.18
N PHE A 24 22.37 -14.94 0.20
CA PHE A 24 21.02 -14.76 -0.30
C PHE A 24 20.66 -16.01 -1.09
N GLY A 25 19.88 -16.91 -0.48
CA GLY A 25 19.49 -18.16 -1.11
C GLY A 25 19.13 -19.24 -0.08
N ALA A 26 18.56 -18.85 1.06
CA ALA A 26 17.89 -19.82 1.92
C ALA A 26 16.38 -19.68 1.67
N ASP A 27 15.76 -20.75 1.15
CA ASP A 27 14.30 -20.91 1.21
C ASP A 27 13.80 -20.47 2.58
N PRO A 28 12.67 -19.73 2.65
CA PRO A 28 12.08 -19.40 3.93
C PRO A 28 11.63 -20.70 4.59
N ARG A 29 12.52 -21.32 5.36
CA ARG A 29 12.15 -22.41 6.25
C ARG A 29 11.34 -21.79 7.35
N PHE A 30 10.05 -21.97 7.29
CA PHE A 30 9.20 -21.76 8.46
C PHE A 30 9.82 -22.54 9.61
N ALA A 31 10.14 -21.87 10.71
CA ALA A 31 10.66 -22.50 11.90
C ALA A 31 9.61 -23.52 12.37
N THR A 32 9.83 -24.80 12.07
CA THR A 32 9.07 -25.85 12.71
C THR A 32 9.56 -25.94 14.15
N TYR A 33 8.74 -25.47 15.08
CA TYR A 33 8.98 -25.61 16.50
C TYR A 33 8.84 -27.10 16.85
N SER A 34 9.96 -27.82 16.86
CA SER A 34 10.06 -29.17 17.43
C SER A 34 10.26 -29.02 18.94
N GLY A 35 9.17 -29.05 19.69
CA GLY A 35 9.20 -29.02 21.14
C GLY A 35 9.80 -30.29 21.75
N ALA A 36 11.13 -30.36 21.86
CA ALA A 36 11.85 -31.29 22.72
C ALA A 36 12.96 -30.51 23.41
N GLY A 37 12.59 -29.69 24.39
CA GLY A 37 13.49 -29.13 25.39
C GLY A 37 13.31 -29.86 26.74
N PRO A 38 14.31 -29.86 27.65
CA PRO A 38 14.23 -30.57 28.92
C PRO A 38 13.06 -30.10 29.74
N GLN A 39 12.30 -31.03 30.30
CA GLN A 39 11.15 -30.79 31.20
C GLN A 39 11.61 -30.03 32.45
N GLY A 40 11.66 -28.72 32.37
CA GLY A 40 11.65 -27.82 33.53
C GLY A 40 10.21 -27.53 33.89
N ALA A 41 9.92 -27.48 35.21
CA ALA A 41 8.60 -27.31 35.79
C ALA A 41 7.68 -26.38 34.97
N ALA A 42 6.53 -26.92 34.59
CA ALA A 42 5.52 -26.21 33.83
C ALA A 42 5.00 -24.97 34.62
N THR A 43 5.60 -23.84 34.41
CA THR A 43 4.90 -22.57 34.56
C THR A 43 3.87 -22.54 33.44
N THR A 44 2.61 -22.77 33.78
CA THR A 44 1.47 -22.62 32.89
C THR A 44 1.31 -21.12 32.54
N THR A 45 2.20 -20.63 31.67
CA THR A 45 1.94 -19.37 30.99
C THR A 45 0.73 -19.62 30.10
N PRO A 46 -0.37 -18.89 30.24
CA PRO A 46 -1.50 -19.04 29.34
C PRO A 46 -0.98 -18.91 27.89
N PRO A 47 -1.48 -19.72 26.94
CA PRO A 47 -1.11 -19.56 25.55
C PRO A 47 -1.32 -18.07 25.18
N PRO A 48 -0.42 -17.47 24.40
CA PRO A 48 -0.57 -16.08 24.00
C PRO A 48 -1.96 -15.89 23.41
N ALA A 49 -2.68 -14.89 23.88
CA ALA A 49 -4.01 -14.57 23.41
C ALA A 49 -3.93 -14.50 21.87
N GLY A 50 -4.78 -15.28 21.19
CA GLY A 50 -4.87 -15.22 19.73
C GLY A 50 -5.15 -13.79 19.27
N PRO A 51 -4.92 -13.47 18.00
CA PRO A 51 -5.19 -12.13 17.50
C PRO A 51 -6.66 -11.75 17.80
N PRO A 52 -6.93 -10.46 18.09
CA PRO A 52 -8.27 -10.03 18.44
C PRO A 52 -9.28 -10.42 17.36
N PRO A 53 -10.53 -10.80 17.72
CA PRO A 53 -11.55 -11.15 16.75
C PRO A 53 -11.84 -9.94 15.87
N LEU A 54 -12.03 -10.18 14.56
CA LEU A 54 -12.43 -9.14 13.61
C LEU A 54 -13.95 -8.96 13.73
N ALA A 55 -14.36 -7.86 14.34
CA ALA A 55 -15.76 -7.58 14.60
C ALA A 55 -16.46 -6.98 13.37
N ALA A 56 -17.73 -7.36 13.17
CA ALA A 56 -18.61 -6.68 12.23
C ALA A 56 -18.91 -5.24 12.69
N PRO A 57 -19.11 -4.30 11.75
CA PRO A 57 -19.54 -2.95 12.07
C PRO A 57 -20.84 -2.93 12.89
N LYS A 58 -20.87 -2.21 14.01
CA LYS A 58 -22.10 -1.96 14.76
C LYS A 58 -22.96 -0.90 14.10
N ASN A 59 -22.30 0.10 13.48
CA ASN A 59 -22.93 1.13 12.68
C ASN A 59 -22.38 1.01 11.27
N ASP A 60 -23.24 0.77 10.29
CA ASP A 60 -22.80 0.62 8.90
C ASP A 60 -22.96 1.94 8.13
N LEU A 61 -22.26 2.05 7.01
CA LEU A 61 -22.38 3.17 6.08
C LEU A 61 -23.65 3.00 5.22
N SER A 62 -24.09 4.09 4.61
CA SER A 62 -25.20 4.07 3.65
C SER A 62 -24.75 3.52 2.29
N TRP A 63 -24.77 2.20 2.15
CA TRP A 63 -24.34 1.50 0.98
C TRP A 63 -25.37 1.52 -0.15
N HIS A 64 -24.92 1.69 -1.38
CA HIS A 64 -25.72 1.54 -2.59
C HIS A 64 -25.01 0.69 -3.64
N ASP A 65 -25.75 0.00 -4.48
CA ASP A 65 -25.16 -0.84 -5.54
C ASP A 65 -24.42 0.02 -6.57
N CYS A 66 -23.16 -0.31 -6.81
CA CYS A 66 -22.33 0.33 -7.82
C CYS A 66 -21.55 -0.70 -8.67
N THR A 67 -21.96 -1.94 -8.65
CA THR A 67 -21.27 -3.06 -9.29
C THR A 67 -20.86 -2.76 -10.72
N SER A 68 -21.83 -2.40 -11.58
CA SER A 68 -21.55 -2.12 -13.01
C SER A 68 -20.57 -0.96 -13.19
N ARG A 69 -20.71 0.11 -12.41
CA ARG A 69 -19.85 1.29 -12.51
C ARG A 69 -18.40 0.97 -12.13
N VAL A 70 -18.19 0.25 -11.03
CA VAL A 70 -16.83 -0.06 -10.55
C VAL A 70 -16.12 -1.02 -11.52
N TYR A 71 -16.79 -2.05 -12.01
CA TYR A 71 -16.21 -2.94 -13.01
C TYR A 71 -15.90 -2.23 -14.34
N SER A 72 -16.80 -1.33 -14.78
CA SER A 72 -16.55 -0.49 -15.96
C SER A 72 -15.32 0.41 -15.79
N ASN A 73 -15.17 1.05 -14.63
CA ASN A 73 -14.01 1.91 -14.33
C ASN A 73 -12.71 1.09 -14.24
N ALA A 74 -12.78 -0.15 -13.76
CA ALA A 74 -11.64 -1.06 -13.70
C ALA A 74 -11.29 -1.69 -15.07
N GLY A 75 -12.14 -1.54 -16.09
CA GLY A 75 -11.92 -2.07 -17.44
C GLY A 75 -11.97 -3.60 -17.52
N ILE A 76 -12.64 -4.27 -16.58
CA ILE A 76 -12.74 -5.73 -16.55
C ILE A 76 -14.19 -6.19 -16.46
N PRO A 77 -14.51 -7.42 -16.92
CA PRO A 77 -15.84 -7.96 -16.79
C PRO A 77 -16.23 -8.24 -15.34
N ALA A 78 -17.51 -8.07 -15.02
CA ALA A 78 -18.03 -8.35 -13.68
C ALA A 78 -17.86 -9.82 -13.31
N ALA A 79 -17.32 -10.08 -12.11
CA ALA A 79 -17.18 -11.43 -11.60
C ALA A 79 -18.53 -11.98 -11.14
N PRO A 80 -18.94 -13.18 -11.60
CA PRO A 80 -20.19 -13.78 -11.17
C PRO A 80 -20.26 -13.97 -9.64
N GLY A 81 -21.39 -13.58 -9.05
CA GLY A 81 -21.62 -13.75 -7.61
C GLY A 81 -20.92 -12.73 -6.70
N VAL A 82 -20.22 -11.76 -7.27
CA VAL A 82 -19.64 -10.62 -6.54
C VAL A 82 -20.51 -9.39 -6.69
N LYS A 83 -20.91 -8.81 -5.58
CA LYS A 83 -21.63 -7.53 -5.50
C LYS A 83 -20.67 -6.46 -4.98
N LEU A 84 -20.65 -5.31 -5.66
CA LEU A 84 -19.91 -4.14 -5.23
C LEU A 84 -20.88 -3.05 -4.79
N GLU A 85 -20.66 -2.51 -3.59
CA GLU A 85 -21.48 -1.48 -2.99
C GLU A 85 -20.59 -0.28 -2.66
N CYS A 86 -21.05 0.92 -3.00
CA CYS A 86 -20.34 2.16 -2.75
C CYS A 86 -20.98 2.93 -1.60
N ALA A 87 -20.13 3.61 -0.84
CA ALA A 87 -20.51 4.58 0.17
C ALA A 87 -19.43 5.66 0.30
N SER A 88 -19.69 6.67 1.10
CA SER A 88 -18.71 7.66 1.51
C SER A 88 -18.92 8.10 2.95
N TYR A 89 -17.91 8.70 3.54
CA TYR A 89 -17.97 9.36 4.84
C TYR A 89 -17.05 10.57 4.85
N ASP A 90 -17.33 11.53 5.73
CA ASP A 90 -16.57 12.76 5.81
C ASP A 90 -15.53 12.69 6.94
N THR A 91 -14.39 13.33 6.68
CA THR A 91 -13.30 13.54 7.63
C THR A 91 -12.74 14.95 7.46
N ASP A 92 -11.96 15.42 8.41
CA ASP A 92 -11.30 16.72 8.33
C ASP A 92 -10.08 16.64 7.39
N LEU A 93 -9.85 17.68 6.60
CA LEU A 93 -8.66 17.77 5.76
C LEU A 93 -7.38 17.69 6.61
N ASP A 94 -7.34 18.49 7.67
CA ASP A 94 -6.30 18.39 8.69
C ASP A 94 -6.95 18.27 10.08
N PRO A 95 -6.92 17.09 10.71
CA PRO A 95 -7.53 16.87 12.02
C PRO A 95 -6.81 17.62 13.15
N LEU A 96 -5.61 18.16 12.92
CA LEU A 96 -4.87 18.96 13.91
C LEU A 96 -5.27 20.44 13.87
N VAL A 97 -5.92 20.87 12.79
CA VAL A 97 -6.41 22.25 12.62
C VAL A 97 -7.92 22.25 12.82
N GLY A 98 -8.36 22.74 13.97
CA GLY A 98 -9.79 22.84 14.28
C GLY A 98 -10.54 23.67 13.24
N GLY A 99 -11.63 23.12 12.68
CA GLY A 99 -12.44 23.79 11.64
C GLY A 99 -11.84 23.69 10.24
N SER A 100 -10.94 22.75 9.98
CA SER A 100 -10.44 22.49 8.63
C SER A 100 -11.56 22.06 7.68
N THR A 101 -11.34 22.24 6.38
CA THR A 101 -12.28 21.82 5.34
C THR A 101 -12.55 20.31 5.44
N ALA A 102 -13.82 19.91 5.32
CA ALA A 102 -14.17 18.51 5.26
C ALA A 102 -13.81 17.91 3.89
N VAL A 103 -13.26 16.70 3.90
CA VAL A 103 -13.03 15.89 2.70
C VAL A 103 -13.88 14.62 2.79
N SER A 104 -14.47 14.25 1.66
CA SER A 104 -15.27 13.03 1.56
C SER A 104 -14.38 11.87 1.13
N ILE A 105 -14.43 10.77 1.87
CA ILE A 105 -13.68 9.56 1.59
C ILE A 105 -14.63 8.52 0.99
N GLY A 106 -14.34 8.12 -0.25
CA GLY A 106 -15.09 7.11 -0.97
C GLY A 106 -14.62 5.69 -0.63
N VAL A 107 -15.58 4.78 -0.53
CA VAL A 107 -15.31 3.37 -0.23
C VAL A 107 -16.14 2.45 -1.12
N VAL A 108 -15.56 1.29 -1.44
CA VAL A 108 -16.24 0.22 -2.18
C VAL A 108 -16.18 -1.07 -1.37
N ARG A 109 -17.33 -1.63 -1.06
CA ARG A 109 -17.44 -2.93 -0.39
C ARG A 109 -17.69 -4.04 -1.40
N ALA A 110 -16.84 -5.07 -1.40
CA ALA A 110 -17.08 -6.31 -2.13
C ALA A 110 -17.67 -7.37 -1.20
N ARG A 111 -18.73 -8.03 -1.67
CA ARG A 111 -19.38 -9.16 -0.99
C ARG A 111 -19.78 -10.21 -2.01
N SER A 112 -19.90 -11.45 -1.53
CA SER A 112 -20.60 -12.53 -2.25
C SER A 112 -21.90 -12.89 -1.52
N ASN A 113 -22.74 -13.70 -2.13
CA ASN A 113 -23.92 -14.25 -1.47
C ASN A 113 -23.59 -15.24 -0.32
N GLN A 114 -22.33 -15.63 -0.19
CA GLN A 114 -21.81 -16.51 0.87
C GLN A 114 -21.15 -15.74 2.01
N THR A 115 -20.92 -14.43 1.85
CA THR A 115 -20.30 -13.59 2.88
C THR A 115 -21.22 -13.52 4.11
N PRO A 116 -20.77 -13.96 5.31
CA PRO A 116 -21.60 -13.86 6.51
C PRO A 116 -21.95 -12.41 6.83
N SER A 117 -23.17 -12.19 7.29
CA SER A 117 -23.67 -10.83 7.61
C SER A 117 -22.98 -10.22 8.84
N ASP A 118 -22.46 -11.07 9.71
CA ASP A 118 -21.76 -10.73 10.96
C ASP A 118 -20.23 -10.80 10.82
N ALA A 119 -19.71 -11.01 9.63
CA ALA A 119 -18.27 -11.02 9.40
C ALA A 119 -17.68 -9.60 9.39
N GLY A 120 -16.58 -9.42 10.11
CA GLY A 120 -15.83 -8.17 10.10
C GLY A 120 -15.13 -7.95 8.75
N PRO A 121 -15.11 -6.71 8.25
CA PRO A 121 -14.51 -6.40 6.95
C PRO A 121 -12.99 -6.39 6.99
N LEU A 122 -12.38 -6.71 5.84
CA LEU A 122 -10.97 -6.43 5.55
C LEU A 122 -10.87 -5.06 4.87
N VAL A 123 -10.05 -4.16 5.38
CA VAL A 123 -9.76 -2.87 4.75
C VAL A 123 -8.68 -3.07 3.69
N PHE A 124 -9.01 -2.73 2.45
CA PHE A 124 -8.13 -2.85 1.30
C PHE A 124 -7.63 -1.46 0.89
N THR A 125 -6.31 -1.32 0.69
CA THR A 125 -5.70 -0.06 0.25
C THR A 125 -4.53 -0.31 -0.70
N THR A 126 -4.49 0.46 -1.78
CA THR A 126 -3.41 0.50 -2.78
C THR A 126 -2.55 1.77 -2.67
N GLY A 127 -2.86 2.64 -1.71
CA GLY A 127 -2.08 3.87 -1.47
C GLY A 127 -2.26 4.91 -2.56
N SER A 128 -1.14 5.41 -3.10
CA SER A 128 -1.10 6.54 -4.02
C SER A 128 -1.00 6.17 -5.51
N ASP A 129 -0.88 4.89 -5.85
CA ASP A 129 -0.65 4.51 -7.25
C ASP A 129 -1.93 4.59 -8.08
N LEU A 130 -2.97 3.91 -7.59
CA LEU A 130 -4.27 3.84 -8.24
C LEU A 130 -5.37 3.83 -7.18
N PRO A 131 -6.59 4.28 -7.50
CA PRO A 131 -7.71 4.22 -6.55
C PRO A 131 -7.99 2.78 -6.10
N SER A 132 -8.09 2.57 -4.80
CA SER A 132 -8.37 1.26 -4.20
C SER A 132 -9.69 0.68 -4.70
N SER A 133 -10.68 1.55 -4.95
CA SER A 133 -11.99 1.21 -5.50
C SER A 133 -11.92 0.56 -6.87
N THR A 134 -10.99 0.98 -7.74
CA THR A 134 -10.79 0.40 -9.07
C THR A 134 -9.87 -0.81 -9.03
N GLN A 135 -8.96 -0.89 -8.08
CA GLN A 135 -8.02 -2.00 -7.94
C GLN A 135 -8.63 -3.23 -7.23
N LEU A 136 -9.60 -3.03 -6.35
CA LEU A 136 -10.24 -4.14 -5.65
C LEU A 136 -10.81 -5.22 -6.59
N PRO A 137 -11.60 -4.91 -7.63
CA PRO A 137 -12.10 -5.95 -8.54
C PRO A 137 -10.98 -6.62 -9.34
N VAL A 138 -9.92 -5.89 -9.70
CA VAL A 138 -8.74 -6.45 -10.39
C VAL A 138 -8.01 -7.43 -9.47
N TRP A 139 -7.77 -7.04 -8.23
CA TRP A 139 -7.14 -7.90 -7.23
C TRP A 139 -7.97 -9.16 -6.97
N LEU A 140 -9.29 -9.04 -6.83
CA LEU A 140 -10.18 -10.19 -6.66
C LEU A 140 -10.16 -11.15 -7.86
N ALA A 141 -9.99 -10.64 -9.08
CA ALA A 141 -9.86 -11.47 -10.27
C ALA A 141 -8.59 -12.33 -10.26
N HIS A 142 -7.51 -11.86 -9.62
CA HIS A 142 -6.24 -12.57 -9.50
C HIS A 142 -6.13 -13.41 -8.22
N ALA A 143 -6.48 -12.84 -7.08
CA ALA A 143 -6.39 -13.50 -5.77
C ALA A 143 -7.49 -14.54 -5.53
N GLY A 144 -8.57 -14.46 -6.31
CA GLY A 144 -9.76 -15.29 -6.16
C GLY A 144 -10.79 -14.70 -5.21
N ILE A 145 -12.05 -15.03 -5.48
CA ILE A 145 -13.19 -14.52 -4.70
C ILE A 145 -13.47 -15.31 -3.42
N ASP A 146 -12.68 -16.35 -3.15
CA ASP A 146 -12.93 -17.23 -2.00
C ASP A 146 -12.80 -16.53 -0.66
N VAL A 147 -11.97 -15.49 -0.57
CA VAL A 147 -11.86 -14.64 0.62
C VAL A 147 -13.20 -14.02 1.01
N LEU A 148 -14.07 -13.73 0.03
CA LEU A 148 -15.40 -13.16 0.26
C LEU A 148 -16.38 -14.15 0.94
N ARG A 149 -16.03 -15.44 1.02
CA ARG A 149 -16.82 -16.42 1.77
C ARG A 149 -16.70 -16.23 3.27
N SER A 150 -15.63 -15.59 3.72
CA SER A 150 -15.35 -15.39 5.14
C SER A 150 -15.48 -13.93 5.56
N HIS A 151 -15.11 -13.00 4.71
CA HIS A 151 -15.07 -11.57 5.03
C HIS A 151 -15.50 -10.71 3.86
N PRO A 152 -16.30 -9.64 4.08
CA PRO A 152 -16.41 -8.59 3.10
C PRO A 152 -15.08 -7.83 3.01
N ILE A 153 -14.75 -7.28 1.83
CA ILE A 153 -13.57 -6.43 1.65
C ILE A 153 -14.03 -5.02 1.36
N VAL A 154 -13.46 -4.06 2.05
CA VAL A 154 -13.78 -2.63 1.87
C VAL A 154 -12.54 -1.90 1.39
N ALA A 155 -12.54 -1.56 0.11
CA ALA A 155 -11.53 -0.68 -0.48
C ALA A 155 -11.78 0.75 -0.03
N VAL A 156 -10.75 1.40 0.48
CA VAL A 156 -10.77 2.81 0.90
C VAL A 156 -9.90 3.59 -0.07
N ASP A 157 -10.49 4.49 -0.83
CA ASP A 157 -9.73 5.39 -1.68
C ASP A 157 -8.99 6.41 -0.83
N ARG A 158 -7.72 6.60 -1.15
CA ARG A 158 -6.93 7.66 -0.52
C ARG A 158 -7.55 9.02 -0.84
N ARG A 159 -7.53 9.95 0.12
CA ARG A 159 -7.93 11.34 -0.10
C ARG A 159 -7.25 11.92 -1.33
N GLY A 160 -7.96 12.68 -2.12
CA GLY A 160 -7.48 13.26 -3.39
C GLY A 160 -7.52 12.31 -4.59
N MET A 161 -8.04 11.08 -4.44
CA MET A 161 -8.07 10.08 -5.50
C MET A 161 -9.43 9.38 -5.62
N GLY A 162 -9.73 8.87 -6.81
CA GLY A 162 -10.89 8.02 -7.05
C GLY A 162 -12.20 8.65 -6.63
N MET A 163 -12.86 8.07 -5.63
CA MET A 163 -14.12 8.60 -5.07
C MET A 163 -13.91 9.46 -3.81
N SER A 164 -12.64 9.72 -3.42
CA SER A 164 -12.26 10.43 -2.20
C SER A 164 -11.85 11.87 -2.51
N SER A 165 -12.82 12.74 -2.83
CA SER A 165 -12.57 14.15 -3.17
C SER A 165 -11.38 14.32 -4.12
N PRO A 166 -11.46 13.79 -5.35
CA PRO A 166 -10.32 13.74 -6.26
C PRO A 166 -9.79 15.14 -6.52
N ILE A 167 -8.47 15.29 -6.50
CA ILE A 167 -7.78 16.51 -6.86
C ILE A 167 -7.82 16.61 -8.38
N ASP A 168 -8.46 17.66 -8.90
CA ASP A 168 -8.51 18.01 -10.33
C ASP A 168 -7.75 19.31 -10.53
N CYS A 169 -6.42 19.22 -10.54
CA CYS A 169 -5.51 20.34 -10.65
C CYS A 169 -4.89 20.48 -12.06
N ARG A 170 -5.30 19.63 -13.00
CA ARG A 170 -4.83 19.69 -14.39
C ARG A 170 -5.98 19.62 -15.35
N ASP A 171 -5.89 20.45 -16.37
CA ASP A 171 -6.82 20.37 -17.49
C ASP A 171 -6.51 19.16 -18.41
N HIS A 172 -7.33 18.96 -19.43
CA HIS A 172 -7.15 17.83 -20.32
C HIS A 172 -5.95 18.01 -21.27
N PHE A 173 -5.57 19.27 -21.59
CA PHE A 173 -4.41 19.54 -22.44
C PHE A 173 -3.13 19.12 -21.76
N ASP A 174 -2.94 19.47 -20.47
CA ASP A 174 -1.79 19.08 -19.69
C ASP A 174 -1.66 17.56 -19.57
N ARG A 175 -2.81 16.89 -19.37
CA ARG A 175 -2.83 15.40 -19.30
C ARG A 175 -2.49 14.76 -20.63
N ASP A 176 -2.96 15.32 -21.74
CA ASP A 176 -2.66 14.83 -23.09
C ASP A 176 -1.19 15.08 -23.41
N GLU A 177 -0.65 16.25 -23.10
CA GLU A 177 0.78 16.55 -23.30
C GLU A 177 1.69 15.59 -22.53
N MET A 178 1.40 15.30 -21.26
CA MET A 178 2.15 14.30 -20.51
C MET A 178 2.10 12.90 -21.13
N ARG A 179 0.96 12.51 -21.66
CA ARG A 179 0.80 11.21 -22.33
C ARG A 179 1.57 11.18 -23.63
N ASP A 180 1.54 12.27 -24.42
CA ASP A 180 2.18 12.35 -25.72
C ASP A 180 3.71 12.43 -25.60
N GLN A 181 4.24 13.02 -24.54
CA GLN A 181 5.68 13.02 -24.23
C GLN A 181 6.26 11.62 -23.92
N ALA A 182 5.42 10.66 -23.60
CA ALA A 182 5.86 9.26 -23.52
C ALA A 182 6.12 8.61 -24.88
N GLN A 183 5.79 9.29 -25.99
CA GLN A 183 6.00 8.84 -27.37
C GLN A 183 7.22 9.58 -27.94
N PHE A 184 8.42 9.07 -27.66
CA PHE A 184 9.68 9.71 -28.08
C PHE A 184 9.91 9.60 -29.58
N GLN A 185 10.30 10.71 -30.21
CA GLN A 185 10.76 10.77 -31.58
C GLN A 185 12.30 10.84 -31.64
N ALA A 186 12.87 10.47 -32.78
CA ALA A 186 14.29 10.55 -32.96
C ALA A 186 14.78 12.02 -32.92
N GLY A 187 15.64 12.35 -31.96
CA GLY A 187 16.18 13.70 -31.77
C GLY A 187 15.55 14.46 -30.57
N ASP A 188 14.52 13.94 -29.95
CA ASP A 188 13.96 14.52 -28.74
C ASP A 188 14.87 14.28 -27.53
N ASP A 189 14.86 15.22 -26.58
CA ASP A 189 15.35 15.00 -25.23
C ASP A 189 14.16 14.66 -24.29
N PRO A 190 13.84 13.37 -24.16
CA PRO A 190 12.66 12.95 -23.39
C PRO A 190 12.80 13.29 -21.91
N VAL A 191 14.02 13.36 -21.39
CA VAL A 191 14.25 13.65 -19.97
C VAL A 191 13.97 15.12 -19.68
N ALA A 192 14.48 16.03 -20.53
CA ALA A 192 14.23 17.46 -20.38
C ALA A 192 12.73 17.78 -20.53
N ASN A 193 12.10 17.30 -21.58
CA ASN A 193 10.68 17.53 -21.84
C ASN A 193 9.78 17.02 -20.73
N LEU A 194 10.02 15.78 -20.27
CA LEU A 194 9.24 15.18 -19.17
C LEU A 194 9.48 15.90 -17.84
N SER A 195 10.71 16.39 -17.62
CA SER A 195 11.05 17.17 -16.43
C SER A 195 10.28 18.49 -16.39
N ASP A 196 10.25 19.23 -17.51
CA ASP A 196 9.57 20.53 -17.59
C ASP A 196 8.05 20.38 -17.35
N ILE A 197 7.42 19.42 -18.02
CA ILE A 197 5.99 19.13 -17.84
C ILE A 197 5.70 18.68 -16.41
N SER A 198 6.55 17.84 -15.82
CA SER A 198 6.37 17.37 -14.46
C SER A 198 6.51 18.51 -13.43
N ASN A 199 7.44 19.44 -13.66
CA ASN A 199 7.62 20.62 -12.80
C ASN A 199 6.41 21.54 -12.87
N THR A 200 5.93 21.87 -14.08
CA THR A 200 4.71 22.67 -14.27
C THR A 200 3.53 22.03 -13.58
N ALA A 201 3.29 20.78 -13.86
CA ALA A 201 2.21 19.99 -13.29
C ALA A 201 2.25 19.92 -11.75
N THR A 202 3.45 19.80 -11.17
CA THR A 202 3.62 19.77 -9.71
C THR A 202 3.30 21.14 -9.11
N THR A 203 3.75 22.21 -9.75
CA THR A 203 3.48 23.57 -9.30
C THR A 203 1.99 23.87 -9.32
N ASP A 204 1.30 23.61 -10.44
CA ASP A 204 -0.12 23.85 -10.59
C ASP A 204 -0.96 23.06 -9.58
N CYS A 205 -0.58 21.79 -9.36
CA CYS A 205 -1.27 20.99 -8.36
C CYS A 205 -0.99 21.44 -6.92
N THR A 206 0.22 21.88 -6.61
CA THR A 206 0.54 22.43 -5.29
C THR A 206 -0.26 23.71 -5.03
N ASP A 207 -0.31 24.60 -6.01
CA ASP A 207 -1.08 25.87 -5.90
C ASP A 207 -2.58 25.60 -5.76
N ALA A 208 -3.12 24.60 -6.45
CA ALA A 208 -4.54 24.23 -6.37
C ALA A 208 -4.97 23.69 -5.02
N ILE A 209 -4.07 23.02 -4.27
CA ILE A 209 -4.36 22.42 -2.96
C ILE A 209 -3.81 23.23 -1.78
N ALA A 210 -3.02 24.29 -2.04
CA ALA A 210 -2.46 25.13 -0.99
C ALA A 210 -3.57 25.83 -0.16
N PRO A 211 -3.39 25.99 1.15
CA PRO A 211 -2.25 25.58 1.99
C PRO A 211 -2.37 24.16 2.56
N GLY A 212 -3.20 23.30 1.99
CA GLY A 212 -3.50 21.96 2.50
C GLY A 212 -2.65 20.83 1.91
N GLU A 213 -1.60 21.12 1.15
CA GLU A 213 -0.78 20.14 0.43
C GLU A 213 -0.17 19.05 1.35
N SER A 214 0.23 19.43 2.56
CA SER A 214 0.77 18.50 3.55
C SER A 214 -0.24 17.49 4.10
N ALA A 215 -1.54 17.77 3.92
CA ALA A 215 -2.62 16.91 4.39
C ALA A 215 -2.88 15.66 3.52
N TYR A 216 -2.12 15.47 2.45
CA TYR A 216 -2.29 14.34 1.52
C TYR A 216 -1.26 13.23 1.70
N ASP A 217 -0.60 13.15 2.85
CA ASP A 217 0.38 12.13 3.18
C ASP A 217 -0.24 10.79 3.64
N ASN A 218 0.60 9.78 3.92
CA ASN A 218 0.15 8.47 4.40
C ASN A 218 -0.41 8.52 5.84
N THR A 219 0.00 9.48 6.65
CA THR A 219 -0.47 9.63 8.03
C THR A 219 -1.91 10.13 8.05
N HIS A 220 -2.25 11.07 7.17
CA HIS A 220 -3.61 11.55 7.00
C HIS A 220 -4.51 10.46 6.39
N ALA A 221 -4.03 9.72 5.39
CA ALA A 221 -4.76 8.57 4.84
C ALA A 221 -5.03 7.49 5.92
N ALA A 222 -4.06 7.22 6.80
CA ALA A 222 -4.27 6.33 7.96
C ALA A 222 -5.28 6.90 8.96
N SER A 223 -5.35 8.22 9.12
CA SER A 223 -6.34 8.88 9.98
C SER A 223 -7.75 8.83 9.40
N ASP A 224 -7.90 8.84 8.08
CA ASP A 224 -9.18 8.61 7.41
C ASP A 224 -9.71 7.20 7.71
N ILE A 225 -8.84 6.20 7.65
CA ILE A 225 -9.21 4.80 7.99
C ILE A 225 -9.56 4.68 9.48
N GLU A 226 -8.88 5.42 10.36
CA GLU A 226 -9.27 5.49 11.77
C GLU A 226 -10.66 6.11 11.97
N ARG A 227 -11.00 7.13 11.17
CA ARG A 227 -12.35 7.70 11.17
C ARG A 227 -13.39 6.64 10.80
N LEU A 228 -13.10 5.82 9.79
CA LEU A 228 -13.95 4.70 9.39
C LEU A 228 -14.11 3.67 10.52
N ARG A 229 -13.02 3.28 11.19
CA ARG A 229 -13.07 2.38 12.34
C ARG A 229 -14.00 2.89 13.43
N LYS A 230 -13.89 4.19 13.74
CA LYS A 230 -14.73 4.84 14.76
C LYS A 230 -16.20 4.91 14.34
N LEU A 231 -16.48 5.18 13.06
CA LEU A 231 -17.84 5.15 12.52
C LEU A 231 -18.46 3.75 12.62
N TRP A 232 -17.68 2.72 12.31
CA TRP A 232 -18.11 1.33 12.47
C TRP A 232 -18.25 0.86 13.92
N ASP A 233 -17.69 1.61 14.87
CA ASP A 233 -17.61 1.24 16.30
C ASP A 233 -17.03 -0.17 16.49
N VAL A 234 -15.89 -0.44 15.85
CA VAL A 234 -15.15 -1.70 15.99
C VAL A 234 -13.83 -1.48 16.74
N PRO A 235 -13.36 -2.48 17.53
CA PRO A 235 -12.14 -2.31 18.32
C PRO A 235 -10.87 -2.27 17.46
N ALA A 236 -10.83 -3.05 16.38
CA ALA A 236 -9.66 -3.17 15.54
C ALA A 236 -10.04 -3.48 14.09
N LEU A 237 -9.13 -3.18 13.15
CA LEU A 237 -9.26 -3.43 11.72
C LEU A 237 -8.27 -4.49 11.26
N ALA A 238 -8.63 -5.20 10.21
CA ALA A 238 -7.70 -6.02 9.45
C ALA A 238 -7.43 -5.35 8.09
N PHE A 239 -6.16 -5.36 7.68
CA PHE A 239 -5.70 -4.67 6.48
C PHE A 239 -5.22 -5.64 5.40
N VAL A 240 -5.47 -5.28 4.16
CA VAL A 240 -4.82 -5.80 2.95
C VAL A 240 -4.22 -4.60 2.23
N GLY A 241 -2.93 -4.38 2.42
CA GLY A 241 -2.17 -3.32 1.76
C GLY A 241 -1.40 -3.88 0.57
N ILE A 242 -1.49 -3.23 -0.58
CA ILE A 242 -0.82 -3.66 -1.82
C ILE A 242 0.06 -2.53 -2.34
N GLY A 243 1.31 -2.81 -2.69
CA GLY A 243 2.25 -1.83 -3.20
C GLY A 243 2.39 -0.63 -2.25
N ASN A 244 2.12 0.58 -2.71
CA ASN A 244 2.11 1.79 -1.88
C ASN A 244 1.03 1.77 -0.78
N GLY A 245 0.00 0.95 -0.89
CA GLY A 245 -1.00 0.76 0.16
C GLY A 245 -0.43 0.13 1.42
N THR A 246 0.68 -0.59 1.32
CA THR A 246 1.41 -1.13 2.48
C THR A 246 1.91 -0.01 3.39
N GLN A 247 2.31 1.13 2.84
CA GLN A 247 2.76 2.28 3.61
C GLN A 247 1.63 2.92 4.43
N VAL A 248 0.41 2.99 3.86
CA VAL A 248 -0.77 3.48 4.59
C VAL A 248 -1.13 2.53 5.74
N ALA A 249 -1.13 1.21 5.47
CA ALA A 249 -1.41 0.19 6.48
C ALA A 249 -0.36 0.19 7.60
N LEU A 250 0.92 0.38 7.26
CA LEU A 250 2.02 0.49 8.22
C LEU A 250 1.96 1.81 9.01
N ALA A 251 1.60 2.93 8.40
CA ALA A 251 1.40 4.21 9.08
C ALA A 251 0.25 4.10 10.10
N TYR A 252 -0.84 3.41 9.74
CA TYR A 252 -1.91 3.10 10.68
C TYR A 252 -1.42 2.23 11.83
N ALA A 253 -0.74 1.13 11.55
CA ALA A 253 -0.24 0.20 12.56
C ALA A 253 0.77 0.87 13.51
N ALA A 254 1.65 1.72 13.01
CA ALA A 254 2.62 2.45 13.81
C ALA A 254 1.97 3.46 14.76
N SER A 255 0.91 4.13 14.30
CA SER A 255 0.20 5.14 15.11
C SER A 255 -0.85 4.56 16.05
N ARG A 256 -1.40 3.35 15.74
CA ARG A 256 -2.53 2.72 16.45
C ARG A 256 -2.37 1.20 16.54
N PRO A 257 -1.29 0.70 17.17
CA PRO A 257 -0.98 -0.74 17.21
C PRO A 257 -2.10 -1.56 17.86
N ASP A 258 -2.78 -1.03 18.85
CA ASP A 258 -3.88 -1.72 19.57
C ASP A 258 -5.15 -1.85 18.73
N ASN A 259 -5.25 -1.11 17.62
CA ASN A 259 -6.41 -1.14 16.72
C ASN A 259 -6.17 -1.95 15.44
N VAL A 260 -5.09 -2.74 15.39
CA VAL A 260 -4.78 -3.66 14.29
C VAL A 260 -5.08 -5.09 14.71
N ALA A 261 -6.06 -5.71 14.07
CA ALA A 261 -6.36 -7.12 14.28
C ALA A 261 -5.47 -8.02 13.42
N ARG A 262 -5.25 -7.65 12.15
CA ARG A 262 -4.42 -8.38 11.17
C ARG A 262 -3.82 -7.41 10.16
N LEU A 263 -2.66 -7.77 9.64
CA LEU A 263 -1.96 -6.99 8.62
C LEU A 263 -1.44 -7.94 7.54
N ILE A 264 -1.99 -7.80 6.34
CA ILE A 264 -1.56 -8.50 5.13
C ILE A 264 -0.92 -7.46 4.23
N LEU A 265 0.34 -7.66 3.91
CA LEU A 265 1.12 -6.76 3.06
C LEU A 265 1.56 -7.53 1.82
N ASP A 266 1.08 -7.09 0.67
CA ASP A 266 1.46 -7.62 -0.63
C ASP A 266 2.38 -6.63 -1.33
N SER A 267 3.56 -7.13 -1.74
CA SER A 267 4.59 -6.31 -2.39
C SER A 267 4.96 -5.05 -1.58
N PRO A 268 5.35 -5.21 -0.29
CA PRO A 268 5.58 -4.08 0.58
C PRO A 268 6.77 -3.25 0.14
N ILE A 269 6.60 -1.93 0.17
CA ILE A 269 7.67 -0.97 -0.03
C ILE A 269 8.24 -0.62 1.35
N ALA A 270 9.57 -0.62 1.46
CA ALA A 270 10.24 -0.30 2.72
C ALA A 270 9.91 1.14 3.18
N LEU A 271 9.63 1.29 4.47
CA LEU A 271 9.42 2.61 5.07
C LEU A 271 10.74 3.37 5.16
N GLY A 272 10.68 4.68 4.90
CA GLY A 272 11.82 5.57 5.08
C GLY A 272 12.91 5.47 4.01
N VAL A 273 12.68 4.76 2.91
CA VAL A 273 13.56 4.81 1.75
C VAL A 273 13.35 6.10 0.95
N SER A 274 14.43 6.60 0.32
CA SER A 274 14.31 7.72 -0.60
C SER A 274 13.48 7.33 -1.84
N ALA A 275 12.93 8.32 -2.54
CA ALA A 275 12.20 8.09 -3.79
C ALA A 275 13.07 7.38 -4.84
N GLU A 276 14.37 7.73 -4.91
CA GLU A 276 15.35 7.07 -5.77
C GLU A 276 15.50 5.57 -5.44
N ALA A 277 15.72 5.25 -4.15
CA ALA A 277 15.85 3.86 -3.73
C ALA A 277 14.56 3.05 -3.93
N ALA A 278 13.39 3.67 -3.78
CA ALA A 278 12.11 3.04 -4.08
C ALA A 278 11.96 2.74 -5.58
N ALA A 279 12.35 3.68 -6.45
CA ALA A 279 12.33 3.50 -7.90
C ALA A 279 13.29 2.40 -8.35
N GLU A 280 14.50 2.36 -7.80
CA GLU A 280 15.48 1.30 -8.08
C GLU A 280 14.94 -0.09 -7.66
N GLN A 281 14.32 -0.20 -6.49
CA GLN A 281 13.71 -1.46 -6.03
C GLN A 281 12.59 -1.91 -6.96
N GLN A 282 11.78 -0.97 -7.45
CA GLN A 282 10.71 -1.27 -8.39
C GLN A 282 11.26 -1.82 -9.72
N VAL A 283 12.30 -1.17 -10.28
CA VAL A 283 12.96 -1.63 -11.51
C VAL A 283 13.59 -3.01 -11.31
N GLN A 284 14.28 -3.24 -10.19
CA GLN A 284 14.87 -4.54 -9.86
C GLN A 284 13.80 -5.64 -9.72
N GLY A 285 12.67 -5.32 -9.09
CA GLY A 285 11.53 -6.23 -8.98
C GLY A 285 10.93 -6.61 -10.34
N GLN A 286 10.78 -5.64 -11.24
CA GLN A 286 10.31 -5.89 -12.60
C GLN A 286 11.30 -6.74 -13.41
N GLN A 287 12.60 -6.47 -13.30
CA GLN A 287 13.63 -7.27 -13.97
C GLN A 287 13.69 -8.71 -13.46
N ALA A 288 13.45 -8.92 -12.17
CA ALA A 288 13.44 -10.26 -11.60
C ALA A 288 12.21 -11.09 -12.00
N ALA A 289 11.13 -10.43 -12.43
CA ALA A 289 9.90 -11.07 -12.89
C ALA A 289 9.92 -11.46 -14.37
N LEU A 290 10.87 -10.94 -15.15
CA LEU A 290 11.09 -11.25 -16.58
C LEU A 290 12.02 -12.45 -16.76
#